data_4f68af8b4c2b274eb8a999c6b4b1da72
#
_entry.id   4f68af8b4c2b274eb8a999c6b4b1da72
#
_cell.length_a   1.000
_cell.length_b   1.000
_cell.length_c   1.000
_cell.angle_alpha   90.00
_cell.angle_beta   90.00
_cell.angle_gamma   90.00
#
_symmetry.space_group_name_H-M   'P 1'
#
loop_
_entity.id
_entity.type
_entity.pdbx_description
1 polymer ?
#
loop_
_entity_poly.entity_id
_entity_poly.type
_entity_poly.pdbx_seq_one_letter_code
_entity_poly.pdbx_strand_id
1 'polypeptide(L)' 'MTSEQIKILAVKLNISVAEIARKHGKTPQNFWKKMQRDSFTVKELKEIASEWGIEYESHFTLKNGEKI' A
#
# COMPACT_ATOMS: atom_id res chain seq x y z
N MET A 1 9.00 -8.12 -1.41
CA MET A 1 9.39 -6.69 -1.44
C MET A 1 8.15 -5.85 -1.24
N THR A 2 8.28 -4.77 -0.47
CA THR A 2 7.14 -3.92 -0.08
C THR A 2 6.46 -3.26 -1.29
N SER A 3 7.25 -2.79 -2.25
CA SER A 3 6.69 -2.16 -3.44
C SER A 3 5.83 -3.13 -4.25
N GLU A 4 6.22 -4.39 -4.30
CA GLU A 4 5.42 -5.43 -4.96
C GLU A 4 4.11 -5.66 -4.23
N GLN A 5 4.14 -5.67 -2.89
CA GLN A 5 2.93 -5.81 -2.09
C GLN A 5 1.95 -4.67 -2.38
N ILE A 6 2.45 -3.44 -2.50
CA ILE A 6 1.60 -2.29 -2.81
C ILE A 6 0.97 -2.42 -4.21
N LYS A 7 1.75 -2.88 -5.20
CA LYS A 7 1.22 -3.09 -6.55
C LYS A 7 0.13 -4.15 -6.55
N ILE A 8 0.35 -5.26 -5.85
CA ILE A 8 -0.64 -6.33 -5.73
C ILE A 8 -1.87 -5.83 -5.00
N LEU A 9 -1.68 -5.04 -3.94
CA LEU A 9 -2.78 -4.45 -3.19
C LEU A 9 -3.66 -3.60 -4.10
N ALA A 10 -3.07 -2.77 -4.94
CA ALA A 10 -3.81 -1.95 -5.89
C ALA A 10 -4.68 -2.81 -6.82
N VAL A 11 -4.11 -3.88 -7.34
CA VAL A 11 -4.86 -4.81 -8.20
C VAL A 11 -6.01 -5.45 -7.44
N LYS A 12 -5.76 -5.92 -6.23
CA LYS A 12 -6.80 -6.58 -5.41
C LYS A 12 -7.92 -5.65 -5.00
N LEU A 13 -7.60 -4.39 -4.75
CA LEU A 13 -8.60 -3.37 -4.41
C LEU A 13 -9.24 -2.75 -5.64
N ASN A 14 -8.77 -3.10 -6.83
CA ASN A 14 -9.24 -2.57 -8.10
C ASN A 14 -9.12 -1.05 -8.18
N ILE A 15 -7.97 -0.55 -7.75
CA ILE A 15 -7.63 0.88 -7.77
C ILE A 15 -6.23 1.05 -8.35
N SER A 16 -5.87 2.30 -8.64
CA SER A 16 -4.51 2.61 -9.09
C SER A 16 -3.58 2.86 -7.90
N VAL A 17 -2.28 2.68 -8.12
CA VAL A 17 -1.28 3.06 -7.12
C VAL A 17 -1.37 4.56 -6.82
N ALA A 18 -1.70 5.38 -7.84
CA ALA A 18 -1.89 6.81 -7.63
C ALA A 18 -3.01 7.11 -6.64
N GLU A 19 -4.09 6.32 -6.65
CA GLU A 19 -5.17 6.48 -5.69
C GLU A 19 -4.72 6.15 -4.27
N ILE A 20 -3.91 5.10 -4.12
CA ILE A 20 -3.32 4.75 -2.82
C ILE A 20 -2.47 5.93 -2.32
N ALA A 21 -1.65 6.50 -3.20
CA ALA A 21 -0.78 7.63 -2.86
C ALA A 21 -1.59 8.84 -2.38
N ARG A 22 -2.62 9.21 -3.12
CA ARG A 22 -3.46 10.37 -2.78
C ARG A 22 -4.16 10.20 -1.45
N LYS A 23 -4.70 9.04 -1.20
CA LYS A 23 -5.37 8.77 0.07
C LYS A 23 -4.39 8.81 1.24
N HIS A 24 -3.14 8.45 0.99
CA HIS A 24 -2.07 8.51 1.98
C HIS A 24 -1.50 9.93 2.15
N GLY A 25 -2.03 10.91 1.43
CA GLY A 25 -1.58 12.30 1.54
C GLY A 25 -0.26 12.57 0.83
N LYS A 26 0.12 11.74 -0.12
CA LYS A 26 1.35 11.90 -0.92
C LYS A 26 0.99 12.19 -2.37
N THR A 27 1.89 12.90 -3.08
CA THR A 27 1.75 12.99 -4.51
C THR A 27 2.13 11.66 -5.14
N PRO A 28 1.52 11.29 -6.29
CA PRO A 28 1.90 10.04 -6.96
C PRO A 28 3.39 9.96 -7.26
N GLN A 29 4.02 11.07 -7.65
CA GLN A 29 5.46 11.10 -7.93
C GLN A 29 6.30 10.74 -6.70
N ASN A 30 6.00 11.33 -5.56
CA ASN A 30 6.73 11.04 -4.32
C ASN A 30 6.51 9.61 -3.87
N PHE A 31 5.29 9.11 -4.02
CA PHE A 31 4.96 7.74 -3.69
C PHE A 31 5.75 6.75 -4.58
N TRP A 32 5.80 7.04 -5.89
CA TRP A 32 6.57 6.23 -6.84
C TRP A 32 8.06 6.20 -6.50
N LYS A 33 8.62 7.34 -6.05
CA LYS A 33 10.02 7.39 -5.62
C LYS A 33 10.25 6.47 -4.42
N LYS A 34 9.32 6.45 -3.47
CA LYS A 34 9.41 5.54 -2.31
C LYS A 34 9.33 4.08 -2.76
N MET A 35 8.48 3.78 -3.71
CA MET A 35 8.37 2.42 -4.26
C MET A 35 9.65 1.98 -4.95
N GLN A 36 10.26 2.87 -5.76
CA GLN A 36 11.52 2.56 -6.43
C GLN A 36 12.64 2.27 -5.45
N ARG A 37 12.68 2.99 -4.33
CA ARG A 37 13.68 2.78 -3.28
C ARG A 37 13.31 1.68 -2.31
N ASP A 38 12.09 1.20 -2.38
CA ASP A 38 11.53 0.24 -1.44
C ASP A 38 11.70 0.72 0.00
N SER A 39 11.40 2.00 0.23
CA SER A 39 11.73 2.71 1.48
C SER A 39 10.54 2.95 2.38
N PHE A 40 9.50 2.13 2.29
CA PHE A 40 8.36 2.23 3.19
C PHE A 40 8.68 1.66 4.56
N THR A 41 8.32 2.41 5.60
CA THR A 41 8.42 1.91 6.97
C THR A 41 7.19 1.07 7.31
N VAL A 42 7.31 0.22 8.34
CA VAL A 42 6.16 -0.57 8.83
C VAL A 42 5.04 0.37 9.25
N LYS A 43 5.36 1.49 9.89
CA LYS A 43 4.38 2.49 10.30
C LYS A 43 3.58 3.00 9.09
N GLU A 44 4.27 3.32 8.00
CA GLU A 44 3.62 3.80 6.78
C GLU A 44 2.71 2.73 6.18
N LEU A 45 3.15 1.48 6.18
CA LEU A 45 2.35 0.37 5.65
C LEU A 45 1.09 0.14 6.48
N LYS A 46 1.20 0.27 7.80
CA LYS A 46 0.04 0.19 8.69
C LYS A 46 -0.93 1.33 8.46
N GLU A 47 -0.41 2.54 8.20
CA GLU A 47 -1.24 3.69 7.87
C GLU A 47 -1.99 3.47 6.55
N ILE A 48 -1.29 2.98 5.52
CA ILE A 48 -1.92 2.66 4.24
C ILE A 48 -3.03 1.63 4.43
N ALA A 49 -2.75 0.57 5.16
CA ALA A 49 -3.75 -0.47 5.42
C ALA A 49 -4.99 0.12 6.11
N SER A 50 -4.77 0.95 7.13
CA SER A 50 -5.86 1.59 7.86
C SER A 50 -6.71 2.47 6.95
N GLU A 51 -6.10 3.18 6.02
CA GLU A 51 -6.80 4.07 5.08
C GLU A 51 -7.77 3.32 4.18
N TRP A 52 -7.51 2.05 3.93
CA TRP A 52 -8.34 1.20 3.07
C TRP A 52 -9.14 0.16 3.86
N GLY A 53 -9.14 0.27 5.20
CA GLY A 53 -9.93 -0.60 6.05
C GLY A 53 -9.45 -2.04 6.09
N ILE A 54 -8.15 -2.25 5.94
CA ILE A 54 -7.50 -3.56 5.99
C ILE A 54 -6.37 -3.55 7.02
N GLU A 55 -5.69 -4.67 7.21
CA GLU A 55 -4.63 -4.80 8.20
C GLU A 55 -3.29 -5.06 7.53
N TYR A 56 -2.20 -4.67 8.22
CA TYR A 56 -0.84 -4.99 7.79
C TYR A 56 -0.04 -5.54 8.97
N GLU A 57 0.50 -6.76 8.81
CA GLU A 57 1.45 -7.39 9.73
C GLU A 57 2.45 -8.15 8.87
N SER A 58 3.52 -7.51 8.43
CA SER A 58 4.48 -8.03 7.46
C SER A 58 3.85 -8.37 6.09
N HIS A 59 2.53 -8.38 6.00
CA HIS A 59 1.76 -8.51 4.77
C HIS A 59 0.39 -7.84 4.98
N PHE A 60 -0.27 -7.46 3.89
CA PHE A 60 -1.63 -6.94 3.97
C PHE A 60 -2.61 -8.10 4.07
N THR A 61 -3.58 -7.97 4.96
CA THR A 61 -4.69 -8.93 5.09
C THR A 61 -5.96 -8.25 4.59
N LEU A 62 -6.51 -8.76 3.50
CA LEU A 62 -7.72 -8.21 2.89
C LEU A 62 -8.95 -8.64 3.68
N LYS A 63 -10.09 -8.00 3.38
CA LYS A 63 -11.35 -8.27 4.11
C LYS A 63 -11.83 -9.70 3.97
N ASN A 64 -11.47 -10.38 2.87
CA ASN A 64 -11.82 -11.78 2.65
C ASN A 64 -10.84 -12.76 3.30
N GLY A 65 -9.83 -12.25 4.01
CA GLY A 65 -8.81 -13.06 4.65
C GLY A 65 -7.58 -13.35 3.79
N GLU A 66 -7.60 -12.92 2.53
CA GLU A 66 -6.45 -13.11 1.64
C GLU A 66 -5.28 -12.26 2.11
N LYS A 67 -4.06 -12.81 2.02
CA LYS A 67 -2.83 -12.13 2.42
C LYS A 67 -1.96 -11.85 1.20
N ILE A 68 -1.37 -10.67 1.23
CA ILE A 68 -0.47 -10.24 0.16
C ILE A 68 0.91 -10.00 0.72
#